data_a6b572126deda81681ceae40cfb150ee
#
_entry.id   a6b572126deda81681ceae40cfb150ee
#
_cell.length_a   1.000
_cell.length_b   1.000
_cell.length_c   1.000
_cell.angle_alpha   90.00
_cell.angle_beta   90.00
_cell.angle_gamma   90.00
#
_symmetry.space_group_name_H-M   'P 1'
#
loop_
_entity.id
_entity.type
_entity.pdbx_description
1 polymer ?
#
loop_
_entity_poly.entity_id
_entity_poly.type
_entity_poly.pdbx_seq_one_letter_code
_entity_poly.pdbx_strand_id
1 'polypeptide(L)'
;EDAGEGSLFVYNPKEGIYQPAWDIVPKIVRRLEPSFRSTDITEIICALSCSCKNVSIYQGLRYIALGNCIYDTYYRYVMKYSPSIVFTHKVQVNYNSEANSPVLGGWSIDSWLAELFSNDAELIHLAWQTIFAVVSGYADERIIWLIGKGGTGKGSFQELLINLVGRINTASMKLIELDGRNRFATSQLIGKHLVI
;
A
#
# COMPACT_ATOMS: atom_id res chain seq x y z
N GLU A 1 1.39 -5.28 15.74
CA GLU A 1 0.19 -6.04 16.20
C GLU A 1 -0.56 -6.49 14.99
N ASP A 2 -0.79 -7.80 14.91
CA ASP A 2 -1.26 -8.52 13.74
C ASP A 2 -2.58 -7.99 13.20
N ALA A 3 -2.69 -7.91 11.89
CA ALA A 3 -3.99 -7.78 11.22
C ALA A 3 -4.89 -8.87 11.77
N GLY A 4 -5.79 -8.53 12.68
CA GLY A 4 -6.65 -9.32 13.54
C GLY A 4 -6.48 -10.83 13.47
N GLU A 5 -6.05 -11.45 14.57
CA GLU A 5 -6.08 -12.90 14.75
C GLU A 5 -7.38 -13.48 14.15
N GLY A 6 -7.25 -14.28 13.11
CA GLY A 6 -8.36 -15.01 12.50
C GLY A 6 -8.91 -14.51 11.16
N SER A 7 -8.32 -13.48 10.53
CA SER A 7 -8.78 -13.07 9.20
C SER A 7 -8.23 -13.99 8.11
N LEU A 8 -9.12 -14.61 7.33
CA LEU A 8 -8.76 -15.44 6.18
C LEU A 8 -8.49 -14.57 4.95
N PHE A 9 -7.36 -14.82 4.28
CA PHE A 9 -7.00 -14.17 3.02
C PHE A 9 -6.85 -15.20 1.91
N VAL A 10 -7.15 -14.79 0.69
CA VAL A 10 -7.01 -15.60 -0.52
C VAL A 10 -6.04 -14.93 -1.47
N TYR A 11 -5.05 -15.67 -1.95
CA TYR A 11 -4.11 -15.17 -2.96
C TYR A 11 -4.82 -14.98 -4.30
N ASN A 12 -4.74 -13.78 -4.85
CA ASN A 12 -5.22 -13.47 -6.19
C ASN A 12 -4.04 -13.46 -7.17
N PRO A 13 -3.87 -14.49 -8.02
CA PRO A 13 -2.71 -14.57 -8.91
C PRO A 13 -2.68 -13.50 -10.00
N LYS A 14 -3.83 -12.90 -10.35
CA LYS A 14 -3.90 -11.79 -11.31
C LYS A 14 -3.39 -10.48 -10.70
N GLU A 15 -3.70 -10.26 -9.43
CA GLU A 15 -3.29 -9.06 -8.71
C GLU A 15 -1.94 -9.22 -8.00
N GLY A 16 -1.50 -10.46 -7.77
CA GLY A 16 -0.25 -10.77 -7.08
C GLY A 16 -0.27 -10.50 -5.57
N ILE A 17 -1.44 -10.30 -4.98
CA ILE A 17 -1.62 -9.98 -3.56
C ILE A 17 -2.67 -10.90 -2.92
N TYR A 18 -2.65 -10.94 -1.61
CA TYR A 18 -3.67 -11.58 -0.79
C TYR A 18 -4.81 -10.60 -0.51
N GLN A 19 -6.04 -11.04 -0.72
CA GLN A 19 -7.25 -10.26 -0.51
C GLN A 19 -8.12 -10.93 0.55
N PRO A 20 -8.94 -10.16 1.31
CA PRO A 20 -9.85 -10.74 2.29
C PRO A 20 -10.76 -11.80 1.66
N ALA A 21 -10.93 -12.93 2.34
CA ALA A 21 -11.74 -14.03 1.83
C ALA A 21 -13.19 -13.62 1.57
N TRP A 22 -13.73 -12.68 2.35
CA TRP A 22 -15.08 -12.16 2.19
C TRP A 22 -15.32 -11.42 0.87
N ASP A 23 -14.26 -10.93 0.23
CA ASP A 23 -14.36 -10.26 -1.08
C ASP A 23 -14.32 -11.23 -2.25
N ILE A 24 -13.71 -12.40 -2.06
CA ILE A 24 -13.41 -13.37 -3.13
C ILE A 24 -14.23 -14.64 -3.03
N VAL A 25 -14.27 -15.28 -1.86
CA VAL A 25 -14.91 -16.58 -1.66
C VAL A 25 -16.38 -16.56 -2.06
N PRO A 26 -17.20 -15.56 -1.67
CA PRO A 26 -18.61 -15.52 -2.09
C PRO A 26 -18.78 -15.51 -3.61
N LYS A 27 -17.89 -14.82 -4.35
CA LYS A 27 -17.95 -14.75 -5.81
C LYS A 27 -17.61 -16.09 -6.45
N ILE A 28 -16.62 -16.80 -5.91
CA ILE A 28 -16.21 -18.13 -6.39
C ILE A 28 -17.31 -19.15 -6.10
N VAL A 29 -17.78 -19.19 -4.84
CA VAL A 29 -18.78 -20.17 -4.40
C VAL A 29 -20.08 -20.03 -5.18
N ARG A 30 -20.60 -18.81 -5.35
CA ARG A 30 -21.83 -18.57 -6.13
C ARG A 30 -21.66 -18.83 -7.63
N ARG A 31 -20.45 -18.79 -8.17
CA ARG A 31 -20.17 -19.19 -9.56
C ARG A 31 -20.20 -20.71 -9.72
N LEU A 32 -19.76 -21.45 -8.71
CA LEU A 32 -19.75 -22.91 -8.71
C LEU A 32 -21.13 -23.48 -8.37
N GLU A 33 -21.80 -22.90 -7.38
CA GLU A 33 -23.12 -23.32 -6.91
C GLU A 33 -23.99 -22.09 -6.57
N PRO A 34 -24.81 -21.62 -7.54
CA PRO A 34 -25.64 -20.44 -7.38
C PRO A 34 -26.72 -20.55 -6.29
N SER A 35 -27.08 -21.76 -5.87
CA SER A 35 -28.12 -22.02 -4.86
C SER A 35 -27.64 -21.76 -3.43
N PHE A 36 -26.32 -21.65 -3.18
CA PHE A 36 -25.77 -21.44 -1.85
C PHE A 36 -26.22 -20.11 -1.26
N ARG A 37 -26.67 -20.18 0.00
CA ARG A 37 -27.11 -19.03 0.79
C ARG A 37 -25.91 -18.35 1.44
N SER A 38 -26.12 -17.17 2.01
CA SER A 38 -25.04 -16.45 2.72
C SER A 38 -24.55 -17.21 3.95
N THR A 39 -25.41 -18.00 4.61
CA THR A 39 -25.06 -18.90 5.72
C THR A 39 -24.06 -19.96 5.28
N ASP A 40 -24.30 -20.61 4.13
CA ASP A 40 -23.43 -21.67 3.60
C ASP A 40 -22.04 -21.10 3.26
N ILE A 41 -22.01 -19.89 2.71
CA ILE A 41 -20.76 -19.18 2.42
C ILE A 41 -19.99 -18.85 3.70
N THR A 42 -20.69 -18.42 4.76
CA THR A 42 -20.09 -18.15 6.06
C THR A 42 -19.47 -19.42 6.66
N GLU A 43 -20.18 -20.54 6.60
CA GLU A 43 -19.67 -21.83 7.07
C GLU A 43 -18.45 -22.29 6.31
N ILE A 44 -18.44 -22.11 4.97
CA ILE A 44 -17.26 -22.40 4.13
C ILE A 44 -16.07 -21.56 4.56
N ILE A 45 -16.23 -20.24 4.78
CA ILE A 45 -15.16 -19.35 5.21
C ILE A 45 -14.64 -19.77 6.59
N CYS A 46 -15.54 -20.11 7.52
CA CYS A 46 -15.15 -20.60 8.85
C CYS A 46 -14.36 -21.91 8.76
N ALA A 47 -14.82 -22.87 7.96
CA ALA A 47 -14.12 -24.15 7.76
C ALA A 47 -12.73 -23.96 7.14
N LEU A 48 -12.61 -23.07 6.15
CA LEU A 48 -11.32 -22.70 5.54
C LEU A 48 -10.39 -22.05 6.57
N SER A 49 -10.90 -21.14 7.40
CA SER A 49 -10.11 -20.48 8.44
C SER A 49 -9.52 -21.47 9.45
N CYS A 50 -10.29 -22.50 9.83
CA CYS A 50 -9.80 -23.56 10.72
C CYS A 50 -8.74 -24.47 10.08
N SER A 51 -8.73 -24.55 8.74
CA SER A 51 -7.84 -25.48 7.99
C SER A 51 -6.55 -24.79 7.50
N CYS A 52 -6.51 -23.46 7.48
CA CYS A 52 -5.39 -22.69 6.95
C CYS A 52 -4.28 -22.52 7.99
N LYS A 53 -3.05 -22.38 7.49
CA LYS A 53 -1.89 -22.04 8.34
C LYS A 53 -1.81 -20.53 8.51
N ASN A 54 -1.43 -20.10 9.70
CA ASN A 54 -1.09 -18.71 9.96
C ASN A 54 0.21 -18.35 9.22
N VAL A 55 0.19 -17.23 8.53
CA VAL A 55 1.35 -16.67 7.80
C VAL A 55 1.48 -15.19 8.14
N SER A 56 2.70 -14.72 8.24
CA SER A 56 2.97 -13.29 8.49
C SER A 56 2.91 -12.50 7.20
N ILE A 57 2.28 -11.33 7.25
CA ILE A 57 2.32 -10.36 6.15
C ILE A 57 3.76 -9.85 6.02
N TYR A 58 4.23 -9.71 4.77
CA TYR A 58 5.56 -9.19 4.50
C TYR A 58 5.63 -7.69 4.86
N GLN A 59 6.58 -7.33 5.70
CA GLN A 59 6.83 -5.97 6.19
C GLN A 59 8.29 -5.53 6.01
N GLY A 60 9.04 -6.19 5.13
CA GLY A 60 10.45 -5.89 4.92
C GLY A 60 10.69 -4.83 3.84
N LEU A 61 11.90 -4.28 3.80
CA LEU A 61 12.35 -3.31 2.78
C LEU A 61 12.84 -3.93 1.48
N ARG A 62 13.05 -5.26 1.47
CA ARG A 62 13.67 -5.93 0.32
C ARG A 62 12.73 -6.07 -0.86
N TYR A 63 11.47 -6.42 -0.64
CA TYR A 63 10.54 -6.69 -1.72
C TYR A 63 9.44 -5.64 -1.76
N ILE A 64 9.21 -5.07 -2.94
CA ILE A 64 8.14 -4.11 -3.18
C ILE A 64 7.20 -4.71 -4.22
N ALA A 65 5.92 -4.86 -3.87
CA ALA A 65 4.89 -5.25 -4.81
C ALA A 65 4.48 -4.04 -5.66
N LEU A 66 4.77 -4.07 -6.95
CA LEU A 66 4.40 -3.06 -7.94
C LEU A 66 3.20 -3.51 -8.77
N GLY A 67 2.68 -2.68 -9.63
CA GLY A 67 1.50 -2.96 -10.45
C GLY A 67 1.63 -4.18 -11.35
N ASN A 68 2.83 -4.53 -11.80
CA ASN A 68 3.10 -5.60 -12.75
C ASN A 68 4.13 -6.66 -12.30
N CYS A 69 4.80 -6.46 -11.15
CA CYS A 69 5.87 -7.35 -10.70
C CYS A 69 6.18 -7.15 -9.21
N ILE A 70 7.07 -7.97 -8.67
CA ILE A 70 7.75 -7.72 -7.40
C ILE A 70 9.16 -7.22 -7.72
N TYR A 71 9.58 -6.12 -7.10
CA TYR A 71 10.93 -5.56 -7.21
C TYR A 71 11.75 -5.95 -5.99
N ASP A 72 12.91 -6.59 -6.20
CA ASP A 72 13.91 -6.88 -5.16
C ASP A 72 14.86 -5.68 -5.07
N THR A 73 14.78 -4.92 -4.00
CA THR A 73 15.60 -3.71 -3.79
C THR A 73 17.08 -4.03 -3.54
N TYR A 74 17.36 -5.22 -2.99
CA TYR A 74 18.72 -5.64 -2.67
C TYR A 74 19.52 -6.04 -3.93
N TYR A 75 18.94 -6.94 -4.75
CA TYR A 75 19.56 -7.40 -5.99
C TYR A 75 19.19 -6.54 -7.20
N ARG A 76 18.28 -5.58 -7.05
CA ARG A 76 17.85 -4.63 -8.09
C ARG A 76 17.30 -5.33 -9.35
N TYR A 77 16.50 -6.37 -9.18
CA TYR A 77 15.83 -7.05 -10.28
C TYR A 77 14.34 -7.23 -10.02
N VAL A 78 13.61 -7.54 -11.09
CA VAL A 78 12.17 -7.82 -11.03
C VAL A 78 11.91 -9.32 -11.03
N MET A 79 10.89 -9.72 -10.30
CA MET A 79 10.41 -11.09 -10.25
C MET A 79 8.88 -11.14 -10.43
N LYS A 80 8.40 -12.28 -10.89
CA LYS A 80 6.95 -12.53 -11.01
C LYS A 80 6.32 -12.57 -9.62
N TYR A 81 5.03 -12.25 -9.57
CA TYR A 81 4.25 -12.46 -8.36
C TYR A 81 4.33 -13.89 -7.86
N SER A 82 4.45 -14.05 -6.56
CA SER A 82 4.54 -15.34 -5.89
C SER A 82 3.73 -15.36 -4.61
N PRO A 83 2.95 -16.41 -4.35
CA PRO A 83 2.23 -16.55 -3.09
C PRO A 83 3.14 -16.78 -1.88
N SER A 84 4.43 -17.05 -2.10
CA SER A 84 5.41 -17.22 -1.00
C SER A 84 5.76 -15.95 -0.28
N ILE A 85 5.49 -14.77 -0.89
CA ILE A 85 5.66 -13.46 -0.27
C ILE A 85 4.26 -12.87 -0.07
N VAL A 86 3.87 -12.73 1.19
CA VAL A 86 2.49 -12.35 1.54
C VAL A 86 2.33 -10.85 1.51
N PHE A 87 1.90 -10.33 0.35
CA PHE A 87 1.48 -8.93 0.21
C PHE A 87 -0.04 -8.83 0.30
N THR A 88 -0.55 -7.88 1.04
CA THR A 88 -1.99 -7.53 1.11
C THR A 88 -2.34 -6.30 0.27
N HIS A 89 -1.34 -5.58 -0.18
CA HIS A 89 -1.46 -4.40 -1.04
C HIS A 89 -0.25 -4.30 -1.97
N LYS A 90 -0.36 -3.48 -3.01
CA LYS A 90 0.72 -3.19 -3.96
C LYS A 90 0.67 -1.73 -4.39
N VAL A 91 1.81 -1.20 -4.77
CA VAL A 91 1.91 0.11 -5.40
C VAL A 91 1.29 0.04 -6.80
N GLN A 92 0.46 1.02 -7.15
CA GLN A 92 -0.28 0.99 -8.43
C GLN A 92 0.58 1.33 -9.66
N VAL A 93 1.84 1.69 -9.44
CA VAL A 93 2.78 2.01 -10.52
C VAL A 93 3.39 0.73 -11.08
N ASN A 94 3.47 0.64 -12.41
CA ASN A 94 4.17 -0.44 -13.09
C ASN A 94 5.67 -0.17 -13.16
N TYR A 95 6.48 -1.19 -12.89
CA TYR A 95 7.90 -1.12 -13.19
C TYR A 95 8.14 -1.11 -14.70
N ASN A 96 8.99 -0.18 -15.13
CA ASN A 96 9.51 -0.11 -16.50
C ASN A 96 11.02 0.14 -16.43
N SER A 97 11.80 -0.83 -16.91
CA SER A 97 13.27 -0.73 -16.94
C SER A 97 13.81 0.36 -17.89
N GLU A 98 12.98 0.78 -18.84
CA GLU A 98 13.35 1.81 -19.84
C GLU A 98 12.82 3.20 -19.44
N ALA A 99 12.15 3.30 -18.27
CA ALA A 99 11.64 4.58 -17.81
C ALA A 99 12.81 5.53 -17.50
N ASN A 100 12.77 6.68 -18.11
CA ASN A 100 13.66 7.79 -17.81
C ASN A 100 12.90 8.85 -17.00
N SER A 101 13.64 9.62 -16.20
CA SER A 101 13.07 10.78 -15.53
C SER A 101 12.49 11.74 -16.58
N PRO A 102 11.20 12.05 -16.55
CA PRO A 102 10.62 12.95 -17.55
C PRO A 102 11.18 14.34 -17.35
N VAL A 103 11.64 14.94 -18.46
CA VAL A 103 12.03 16.36 -18.51
C VAL A 103 11.05 17.07 -19.44
N LEU A 104 10.18 17.90 -18.86
CA LEU A 104 9.14 18.63 -19.59
C LEU A 104 9.44 20.13 -19.51
N GLY A 105 9.89 20.73 -20.60
CA GLY A 105 10.17 22.16 -20.64
C GLY A 105 11.20 22.64 -19.60
N GLY A 106 12.21 21.80 -19.29
CA GLY A 106 13.22 22.07 -18.26
C GLY A 106 12.81 21.63 -16.83
N TRP A 107 11.57 21.19 -16.63
CA TRP A 107 11.10 20.66 -15.35
C TRP A 107 11.51 19.18 -15.20
N SER A 108 11.99 18.83 -14.01
CA SER A 108 12.21 17.45 -13.56
C SER A 108 11.79 17.30 -12.11
N ILE A 109 11.62 16.06 -11.63
CA ILE A 109 11.31 15.81 -10.22
C ILE A 109 12.41 16.36 -9.30
N ASP A 110 13.67 16.23 -9.70
CA ASP A 110 14.80 16.73 -8.92
C ASP A 110 14.80 18.26 -8.85
N SER A 111 14.56 18.95 -9.99
CA SER A 111 14.48 20.42 -10.00
C SER A 111 13.28 20.92 -9.19
N TRP A 112 12.17 20.22 -9.24
CA TRP A 112 10.99 20.56 -8.44
C TRP A 112 11.21 20.34 -6.95
N LEU A 113 11.84 19.24 -6.52
CA LEU A 113 12.19 19.03 -5.11
C LEU A 113 13.22 20.08 -4.63
N ALA A 114 14.18 20.44 -5.47
CA ALA A 114 15.15 21.49 -5.16
C ALA A 114 14.45 22.84 -4.94
N GLU A 115 13.49 23.21 -5.78
CA GLU A 115 12.69 24.43 -5.62
C GLU A 115 11.80 24.34 -4.36
N LEU A 116 11.11 23.22 -4.16
CA LEU A 116 10.20 23.00 -3.04
C LEU A 116 10.89 23.15 -1.68
N PHE A 117 12.13 22.67 -1.57
CA PHE A 117 12.94 22.68 -0.36
C PHE A 117 14.05 23.75 -0.37
N SER A 118 13.96 24.76 -1.27
CA SER A 118 14.91 25.88 -1.34
C SER A 118 16.37 25.43 -1.48
N ASN A 119 16.63 24.35 -2.23
CA ASN A 119 17.95 23.72 -2.42
C ASN A 119 18.59 23.18 -1.12
N ASP A 120 17.83 22.97 -0.07
CA ASP A 120 18.34 22.30 1.14
C ASP A 120 18.54 20.81 0.87
N ALA A 121 19.79 20.39 0.84
CA ALA A 121 20.18 19.02 0.49
C ALA A 121 19.64 17.97 1.49
N GLU A 122 19.57 18.33 2.78
CA GLU A 122 19.07 17.42 3.83
C GLU A 122 17.56 17.21 3.69
N LEU A 123 16.81 18.28 3.44
CA LEU A 123 15.37 18.21 3.21
C LEU A 123 15.03 17.48 1.90
N ILE A 124 15.80 17.67 0.84
CA ILE A 124 15.63 16.94 -0.42
C ILE A 124 15.90 15.45 -0.19
N HIS A 125 16.96 15.11 0.54
CA HIS A 125 17.27 13.72 0.89
C HIS A 125 16.15 13.10 1.73
N LEU A 126 15.62 13.81 2.73
CA LEU A 126 14.48 13.38 3.54
C LEU A 126 13.23 13.17 2.68
N ALA A 127 12.99 14.02 1.68
CA ALA A 127 11.86 13.85 0.75
C ALA A 127 12.01 12.55 -0.06
N TRP A 128 13.20 12.23 -0.55
CA TRP A 128 13.45 10.95 -1.25
C TRP A 128 13.31 9.75 -0.33
N GLN A 129 13.77 9.85 0.93
CA GLN A 129 13.55 8.79 1.94
C GLN A 129 12.04 8.60 2.21
N THR A 130 11.29 9.70 2.29
CA THR A 130 9.83 9.67 2.46
C THR A 130 9.15 8.96 1.29
N ILE A 131 9.51 9.32 0.06
CA ILE A 131 9.00 8.69 -1.16
C ILE A 131 9.31 7.18 -1.14
N PHE A 132 10.53 6.80 -0.79
CA PHE A 132 10.94 5.40 -0.71
C PHE A 132 10.15 4.64 0.38
N ALA A 133 10.01 5.20 1.57
CA ALA A 133 9.25 4.59 2.67
C ALA A 133 7.78 4.35 2.27
N VAL A 134 7.17 5.37 1.64
CA VAL A 134 5.80 5.28 1.14
C VAL A 134 5.67 4.23 0.04
N VAL A 135 6.60 4.12 -0.89
CA VAL A 135 6.58 3.14 -1.98
C VAL A 135 6.87 1.73 -1.48
N SER A 136 7.80 1.57 -0.53
CA SER A 136 8.15 0.26 0.03
C SER A 136 7.09 -0.29 0.99
N GLY A 137 6.20 0.56 1.53
CA GLY A 137 5.25 0.17 2.57
C GLY A 137 5.90 -0.12 3.91
N TYR A 138 7.09 0.37 4.11
CA TYR A 138 7.79 0.22 5.36
C TYR A 138 7.15 1.07 6.46
N ALA A 139 6.65 0.41 7.49
CA ALA A 139 6.10 1.07 8.67
C ALA A 139 7.26 1.54 9.57
N ASP A 140 7.68 2.79 9.40
CA ASP A 140 8.79 3.39 10.17
C ASP A 140 8.32 4.02 11.50
N GLU A 141 7.11 3.75 11.96
CA GLU A 141 6.55 4.28 13.21
C GLU A 141 6.78 5.79 13.42
N ARG A 142 6.94 6.55 12.32
CA ARG A 142 7.21 7.97 12.29
C ARG A 142 6.10 8.74 11.61
N ILE A 143 5.84 9.93 12.11
CA ILE A 143 4.93 10.88 11.49
C ILE A 143 5.75 11.97 10.81
N ILE A 144 5.49 12.19 9.52
CA ILE A 144 6.15 13.24 8.75
C ILE A 144 5.26 14.47 8.74
N TRP A 145 5.75 15.57 9.26
CA TRP A 145 5.05 16.83 9.33
C TRP A 145 5.49 17.76 8.20
N LEU A 146 4.57 18.11 7.32
CA LEU A 146 4.81 19.11 6.27
C LEU A 146 4.42 20.51 6.80
N ILE A 147 5.40 21.28 7.23
CA ILE A 147 5.20 22.61 7.82
C ILE A 147 5.61 23.69 6.81
N GLY A 148 4.83 24.73 6.66
CA GLY A 148 5.13 25.86 5.78
C GLY A 148 3.91 26.75 5.52
N LYS A 149 4.13 27.92 4.90
CA LYS A 149 3.07 28.86 4.51
C LYS A 149 2.12 28.25 3.48
N GLY A 150 0.94 28.82 3.30
CA GLY A 150 0.03 28.46 2.21
C GLY A 150 0.69 28.64 0.83
N GLY A 151 0.35 27.76 -0.12
CA GLY A 151 0.86 27.86 -1.50
C GLY A 151 2.31 27.40 -1.73
N THR A 152 2.98 26.77 -0.76
CA THR A 152 4.38 26.32 -0.86
C THR A 152 4.54 24.88 -1.37
N GLY A 153 3.56 24.30 -2.05
CA GLY A 153 3.70 22.99 -2.67
C GLY A 153 3.49 21.76 -1.77
N LYS A 154 3.15 21.92 -0.48
CA LYS A 154 2.89 20.79 0.44
C LYS A 154 1.81 19.84 -0.10
N GLY A 155 0.69 20.40 -0.58
CA GLY A 155 -0.38 19.61 -1.18
C GLY A 155 0.06 18.86 -2.44
N SER A 156 0.93 19.47 -3.26
CA SER A 156 1.49 18.81 -4.45
C SER A 156 2.39 17.64 -4.08
N PHE A 157 3.17 17.76 -2.99
CA PHE A 157 3.98 16.68 -2.49
C PHE A 157 3.12 15.52 -1.93
N GLN A 158 2.06 15.84 -1.20
CA GLN A 158 1.10 14.82 -0.74
C GLN A 158 0.42 14.12 -1.93
N GLU A 159 -0.01 14.87 -2.95
CA GLU A 159 -0.63 14.29 -4.15
C GLU A 159 0.34 13.40 -4.94
N LEU A 160 1.63 13.73 -4.98
CA LEU A 160 2.67 12.86 -5.52
C LEU A 160 2.68 11.51 -4.78
N LEU A 161 2.71 11.52 -3.46
CA LEU A 161 2.71 10.29 -2.64
C LEU A 161 1.43 9.48 -2.85
N ILE A 162 0.26 10.13 -2.89
CA ILE A 162 -1.03 9.47 -3.15
C ILE A 162 -1.01 8.80 -4.53
N ASN A 163 -0.51 9.48 -5.55
CA ASN A 163 -0.49 8.96 -6.91
C ASN A 163 0.49 7.78 -7.07
N LEU A 164 1.60 7.78 -6.32
CA LEU A 164 2.54 6.66 -6.31
C LEU A 164 1.92 5.38 -5.73
N VAL A 165 1.28 5.45 -4.58
CA VAL A 165 0.69 4.25 -3.94
C VAL A 165 -0.71 3.94 -4.43
N GLY A 166 -1.40 4.92 -4.98
CA GLY A 166 -2.80 4.83 -5.40
C GLY A 166 -3.79 5.18 -4.28
N ARG A 167 -4.88 5.82 -4.66
CA ARG A 167 -5.93 6.29 -3.72
C ARG A 167 -6.56 5.14 -2.93
N ILE A 168 -6.65 3.95 -3.50
CA ILE A 168 -7.19 2.76 -2.81
C ILE A 168 -6.34 2.36 -1.60
N ASN A 169 -5.03 2.61 -1.65
CA ASN A 169 -4.07 2.31 -0.59
C ASN A 169 -3.84 3.50 0.36
N THR A 170 -4.56 4.61 0.17
CA THR A 170 -4.43 5.82 0.97
C THR A 170 -5.67 6.01 1.83
N ALA A 171 -5.48 6.44 3.07
CA ALA A 171 -6.52 6.97 3.93
C ALA A 171 -6.23 8.43 4.26
N SER A 172 -7.28 9.23 4.41
CA SER A 172 -7.18 10.60 4.91
C SER A 172 -7.95 10.72 6.21
N MET A 173 -7.30 11.22 7.26
CA MET A 173 -7.89 11.29 8.58
C MET A 173 -7.37 12.51 9.34
N LYS A 174 -8.25 13.17 10.08
CA LYS A 174 -7.84 14.23 10.98
C LYS A 174 -7.20 13.63 12.23
N LEU A 175 -6.13 14.26 12.73
CA LEU A 175 -5.43 13.81 13.93
C LEU A 175 -6.36 13.65 15.14
N ILE A 176 -7.38 14.52 15.27
CA ILE A 176 -8.37 14.44 16.34
C ILE A 176 -9.24 13.17 16.28
N GLU A 177 -9.35 12.55 15.12
CA GLU A 177 -10.12 11.30 14.94
C GLU A 177 -9.36 10.07 15.45
N LEU A 178 -8.04 10.20 15.69
CA LEU A 178 -7.18 9.16 16.26
C LEU A 178 -7.20 9.14 17.79
N ASP A 179 -7.88 10.07 18.47
CA ASP A 179 -7.88 10.19 19.94
C ASP A 179 -8.67 9.09 20.68
N GLY A 180 -9.17 8.10 19.96
CA GLY A 180 -9.87 6.92 20.50
C GLY A 180 -11.35 7.15 20.81
N ARG A 181 -11.90 8.34 20.63
CA ARG A 181 -13.33 8.62 20.83
C ARG A 181 -14.20 8.01 19.73
N ASN A 182 -13.65 7.86 18.53
CA ASN A 182 -14.31 7.21 17.41
C ASN A 182 -13.67 5.84 17.14
N ARG A 183 -14.25 4.77 17.69
CA ARG A 183 -13.78 3.39 17.52
C ARG A 183 -13.79 2.91 16.05
N PHE A 184 -14.56 3.57 15.19
CA PHE A 184 -14.65 3.21 13.77
C PHE A 184 -13.64 3.96 12.91
N ALA A 185 -13.02 5.04 13.41
CA ALA A 185 -12.05 5.81 12.65
C ALA A 185 -10.82 4.96 12.27
N THR A 186 -10.28 4.22 13.23
CA THR A 186 -9.09 3.39 13.02
C THR A 186 -9.33 2.20 12.09
N SER A 187 -10.59 1.73 11.93
CA SER A 187 -10.90 0.66 10.98
C SER A 187 -10.62 1.05 9.52
N GLN A 188 -10.67 2.34 9.20
CA GLN A 188 -10.35 2.85 7.87
C GLN A 188 -8.86 2.80 7.54
N LEU A 189 -8.00 2.61 8.56
CA LEU A 189 -6.54 2.55 8.41
C LEU A 189 -6.07 1.12 8.07
N ILE A 190 -6.89 0.11 8.37
CA ILE A 190 -6.53 -1.28 8.14
C ILE A 190 -6.26 -1.52 6.66
N GLY A 191 -5.07 -2.05 6.35
CA GLY A 191 -4.65 -2.35 4.98
C GLY A 191 -4.30 -1.10 4.15
N LYS A 192 -4.17 0.08 4.75
CA LYS A 192 -3.71 1.29 4.06
C LYS A 192 -2.20 1.42 4.13
N HIS A 193 -1.63 1.85 3.03
CA HIS A 193 -0.19 2.00 2.82
C HIS A 193 0.28 3.42 3.21
N LEU A 194 -0.59 4.40 3.03
CA LEU A 194 -0.35 5.80 3.34
C LEU A 194 -1.55 6.37 4.09
N VAL A 195 -1.28 7.10 5.17
CA VAL A 195 -2.29 7.87 5.92
C VAL A 195 -1.89 9.35 5.89
N ILE A 196 -2.80 10.23 5.49
CA ILE A 196 -2.62 11.68 5.39
C ILE A 196 -3.80 12.42 5.99
#